data_8b5776e6a209c5f42c0c910e230a2686
#
_entry.id   8b5776e6a209c5f42c0c910e230a2686
#
_cell.length_a   1.000
_cell.length_b   1.000
_cell.length_c   1.000
_cell.angle_alpha   90.00
_cell.angle_beta   90.00
_cell.angle_gamma   90.00
#
_symmetry.space_group_name_H-M   'P 1'
#
loop_
_entity.id
_entity.type
_entity.pdbx_description
1 polymer ?
#
loop_
_entity_poly.entity_id
_entity_poly.type
_entity_poly.pdbx_seq_one_letter_code
_entity_poly.pdbx_strand_id
1 'polypeptide(L)'
;MLLKPLTFMNDSGRAVQEAANFFKLSAGEITVFQDELELPPAKVRVKVGGGIAGHNGLRSISEHIGNDYRRVRIGVGHPGNKDMVQHYVLSDFAKSEQRWVEALVDILADNVDFLVRGEDASFQNKVHLAMVAKGFGEQANQDSTGDRGGA
;
A
#
# COMPACT_ATOMS: atom_id res chain seq x y z
N MET A 1 3.94 16.56 6.29
CA MET A 1 3.05 16.07 7.36
C MET A 1 2.73 14.61 7.14
N LEU A 2 2.65 13.82 8.20
CA LEU A 2 2.17 12.44 8.15
C LEU A 2 0.78 12.40 8.80
N LEU A 3 -0.13 11.66 8.19
CA LEU A 3 -1.49 11.48 8.67
C LEU A 3 -1.82 9.99 8.77
N LYS A 4 -2.28 9.58 9.93
CA LYS A 4 -2.87 8.25 10.15
C LYS A 4 -4.33 8.46 10.59
N PRO A 5 -5.31 8.19 9.72
CA PRO A 5 -6.72 8.33 10.08
C PRO A 5 -7.10 7.41 11.24
N LEU A 6 -7.89 7.92 12.17
CA LEU A 6 -8.44 7.14 13.28
C LEU A 6 -9.92 6.79 13.07
N THR A 7 -10.46 7.10 11.90
CA THR A 7 -11.81 6.76 11.49
C THR A 7 -11.91 5.28 11.13
N PHE A 8 -13.11 4.78 10.92
CA PHE A 8 -13.30 3.53 10.19
C PHE A 8 -12.75 3.67 8.77
N MET A 9 -12.35 2.55 8.17
CA MET A 9 -11.74 2.55 6.83
C MET A 9 -12.61 3.25 5.79
N ASN A 10 -13.91 2.99 5.79
CA ASN A 10 -14.86 3.60 4.85
C ASN A 10 -15.14 5.10 5.10
N ASP A 11 -14.53 5.68 6.12
CA ASP A 11 -14.63 7.10 6.46
C ASP A 11 -13.27 7.81 6.45
N SER A 12 -12.25 7.18 5.87
CA SER A 12 -10.88 7.71 5.78
C SER A 12 -10.82 9.05 5.06
N GLY A 13 -11.66 9.25 4.07
CA GLY A 13 -11.71 10.49 3.27
C GLY A 13 -12.06 11.72 4.09
N ARG A 14 -12.84 11.58 5.14
CA ARG A 14 -13.18 12.72 6.03
C ARG A 14 -11.92 13.26 6.72
N ALA A 15 -11.08 12.38 7.28
CA ALA A 15 -9.84 12.78 7.92
C ALA A 15 -8.87 13.42 6.92
N VAL A 16 -8.76 12.86 5.73
CA VAL A 16 -7.90 13.40 4.67
C VAL A 16 -8.39 14.76 4.20
N GLN A 17 -9.69 14.92 4.00
CA GLN A 17 -10.28 16.20 3.59
C GLN A 17 -10.07 17.29 4.64
N GLU A 18 -10.26 16.99 5.92
CA GLU A 18 -10.03 17.95 7.01
C GLU A 18 -8.57 18.44 6.99
N ALA A 19 -7.62 17.53 6.85
CA ALA A 19 -6.20 17.88 6.77
C ALA A 19 -5.89 18.69 5.50
N ALA A 20 -6.42 18.28 4.35
CA ALA A 20 -6.24 18.98 3.09
C ALA A 20 -6.78 20.41 3.13
N ASN A 21 -7.95 20.61 3.74
CA ASN A 21 -8.56 21.94 3.90
C ASN A 21 -7.75 22.81 4.86
N PHE A 22 -7.31 22.24 5.98
CA PHE A 22 -6.54 22.97 6.99
C PHE A 22 -5.20 23.47 6.43
N PHE A 23 -4.47 22.61 5.73
CA PHE A 23 -3.17 22.93 5.15
C PHE A 23 -3.26 23.48 3.71
N LYS A 24 -4.46 23.63 3.17
CA LYS A 24 -4.71 24.13 1.81
C LYS A 24 -3.99 23.30 0.74
N LEU A 25 -4.11 21.99 0.84
CA LEU A 25 -3.49 21.03 -0.10
C LEU A 25 -4.46 20.64 -1.21
N SER A 26 -3.94 20.51 -2.42
CA SER A 26 -4.65 19.86 -3.53
C SER A 26 -4.44 18.35 -3.49
N ALA A 27 -5.27 17.60 -4.20
CA ALA A 27 -5.13 16.15 -4.30
C ALA A 27 -3.75 15.73 -4.82
N GLY A 28 -3.17 16.49 -5.76
CA GLY A 28 -1.85 16.22 -6.32
C GLY A 28 -0.70 16.32 -5.31
N GLU A 29 -0.91 16.97 -4.17
CA GLU A 29 0.07 17.09 -3.10
C GLU A 29 -0.07 16.02 -2.02
N ILE A 30 -1.03 15.09 -2.20
CA ILE A 30 -1.33 14.05 -1.22
C ILE A 30 -0.86 12.70 -1.77
N THR A 31 -0.12 11.97 -0.93
CA THR A 31 0.29 10.59 -1.21
C THR A 31 -0.36 9.66 -0.17
N VAL A 32 -1.04 8.64 -0.66
CA VAL A 32 -1.72 7.64 0.16
C VAL A 32 -0.97 6.31 0.05
N PHE A 33 -0.57 5.76 1.18
CA PHE A 33 -0.04 4.39 1.28
C PHE A 33 -1.20 3.46 1.56
N GLN A 34 -1.37 2.43 0.74
CA GLN A 34 -2.53 1.54 0.85
C GLN A 34 -2.15 0.08 0.58
N ASP A 35 -2.91 -0.83 1.17
CA ASP A 35 -2.83 -2.25 0.87
C ASP A 35 -3.43 -2.56 -0.50
N GLU A 36 -2.80 -3.48 -1.23
CA GLU A 36 -3.20 -3.87 -2.58
C GLU A 36 -3.29 -5.40 -2.70
N LEU A 37 -4.49 -5.91 -2.93
CA LEU A 37 -4.74 -7.35 -3.08
C LEU A 37 -4.22 -7.90 -4.42
N GLU A 38 -4.16 -7.08 -5.45
CA GLU A 38 -3.76 -7.46 -6.81
C GLU A 38 -2.25 -7.59 -6.98
N LEU A 39 -1.47 -7.15 -5.99
CA LEU A 39 -0.02 -7.28 -5.98
C LEU A 39 0.42 -8.38 -5.02
N PRO A 40 1.45 -9.15 -5.40
CA PRO A 40 2.07 -10.11 -4.49
C PRO A 40 2.58 -9.42 -3.22
N PRO A 41 2.67 -10.15 -2.09
CA PRO A 41 3.22 -9.61 -0.85
C PRO A 41 4.57 -8.93 -1.05
N ALA A 42 4.78 -7.80 -0.39
CA ALA A 42 6.00 -7.00 -0.42
C ALA A 42 6.28 -6.24 -1.73
N LYS A 43 5.47 -6.43 -2.76
CA LYS A 43 5.61 -5.67 -4.02
C LYS A 43 5.03 -4.27 -3.85
N VAL A 44 5.74 -3.25 -4.36
CA VAL A 44 5.32 -1.85 -4.27
C VAL A 44 5.21 -1.25 -5.66
N ARG A 45 4.11 -0.56 -5.92
CA ARG A 45 3.87 0.19 -7.16
C ARG A 45 3.31 1.56 -6.83
N VAL A 46 3.80 2.58 -7.52
CA VAL A 46 3.33 3.96 -7.39
C VAL A 46 2.46 4.31 -8.59
N LYS A 47 1.33 4.93 -8.34
CA LYS A 47 0.40 5.39 -9.39
C LYS A 47 -0.31 6.66 -8.94
N VAL A 48 -0.53 7.57 -9.89
CA VAL A 48 -1.39 8.75 -9.68
C VAL A 48 -2.76 8.46 -10.29
N GLY A 49 -3.81 8.64 -9.50
CA GLY A 49 -5.17 8.33 -9.93
C GLY A 49 -5.41 6.83 -10.09
N GLY A 50 -6.37 6.48 -10.92
CA GLY A 50 -6.71 5.09 -11.25
C GLY A 50 -7.91 4.54 -10.51
N GLY A 51 -8.18 3.26 -10.69
CA GLY A 51 -9.33 2.57 -10.09
C GLY A 51 -9.17 2.36 -8.58
N ILE A 52 -10.29 2.07 -7.94
CA ILE A 52 -10.37 1.82 -6.49
C ILE A 52 -10.28 0.33 -6.17
N ALA A 53 -10.65 -0.54 -7.12
CA ALA A 53 -10.64 -2.00 -6.99
C ALA A 53 -11.34 -2.50 -5.71
N GLY A 54 -12.43 -1.84 -5.31
CA GLY A 54 -13.19 -2.21 -4.13
C GLY A 54 -12.59 -1.80 -2.78
N HIS A 55 -11.47 -1.09 -2.77
CA HIS A 55 -10.86 -0.59 -1.53
C HIS A 55 -11.71 0.53 -0.92
N ASN A 56 -12.33 0.27 0.22
CA ASN A 56 -13.28 1.20 0.85
C ASN A 56 -12.62 2.50 1.31
N GLY A 57 -11.37 2.43 1.78
CA GLY A 57 -10.61 3.62 2.17
C GLY A 57 -10.34 4.54 0.99
N LEU A 58 -9.90 4.00 -0.14
CA LEU A 58 -9.66 4.77 -1.36
C LEU A 58 -10.96 5.35 -1.92
N ARG A 59 -12.06 4.61 -1.86
CA ARG A 59 -13.38 5.11 -2.27
C ARG A 59 -13.75 6.36 -1.47
N SER A 60 -13.63 6.28 -0.14
CA SER A 60 -13.91 7.41 0.74
C SER A 60 -13.01 8.60 0.44
N ILE A 61 -11.71 8.39 0.28
CA ILE A 61 -10.77 9.46 -0.05
C ILE A 61 -11.14 10.11 -1.39
N SER A 62 -11.38 9.31 -2.43
CA SER A 62 -11.75 9.82 -3.76
C SER A 62 -13.06 10.58 -3.77
N GLU A 63 -14.04 10.18 -2.96
CA GLU A 63 -15.29 10.91 -2.80
C GLU A 63 -15.10 12.29 -2.16
N HIS A 64 -14.10 12.43 -1.29
CA HIS A 64 -13.87 13.68 -0.55
C HIS A 64 -12.91 14.64 -1.25
N ILE A 65 -11.85 14.15 -1.87
CA ILE A 65 -10.78 15.00 -2.45
C ILE A 65 -10.57 14.78 -3.95
N GLY A 66 -11.38 13.96 -4.60
CA GLY A 66 -11.15 13.55 -5.99
C GLY A 66 -10.11 12.44 -6.11
N ASN A 67 -9.80 12.05 -7.35
CA ASN A 67 -9.04 10.84 -7.63
C ASN A 67 -7.56 11.07 -7.98
N ASP A 68 -7.11 12.34 -8.04
CA ASP A 68 -5.81 12.72 -8.60
C ASP A 68 -4.67 12.73 -7.57
N TYR A 69 -4.82 11.99 -6.48
CA TYR A 69 -3.75 11.80 -5.50
C TYR A 69 -2.82 10.65 -5.88
N ARG A 70 -1.58 10.72 -5.40
CA ARG A 70 -0.60 9.64 -5.60
C ARG A 70 -0.90 8.48 -4.66
N ARG A 71 -0.76 7.26 -5.17
CA ARG A 71 -0.97 6.02 -4.42
C ARG A 71 0.31 5.21 -4.40
N VAL A 72 0.80 4.90 -3.21
CA VAL A 72 1.81 3.88 -2.99
C VAL A 72 1.08 2.58 -2.65
N ARG A 73 1.01 1.69 -3.62
CA ARG A 73 0.28 0.42 -3.53
C ARG A 73 1.23 -0.64 -2.97
N ILE A 74 0.91 -1.13 -1.78
CA ILE A 74 1.70 -2.14 -1.07
C ILE A 74 1.01 -3.49 -1.22
N GLY A 75 1.64 -4.41 -1.93
CA GLY A 75 1.11 -5.75 -2.13
C GLY A 75 0.99 -6.52 -0.83
N VAL A 76 -0.19 -7.08 -0.59
CA VAL A 76 -0.47 -7.96 0.54
C VAL A 76 -0.95 -9.34 0.09
N GLY A 77 -1.12 -9.53 -1.22
CA GLY A 77 -1.69 -10.74 -1.80
C GLY A 77 -3.20 -10.84 -1.60
N HIS A 78 -3.80 -11.82 -2.23
CA HIS A 78 -5.24 -12.07 -2.18
C HIS A 78 -5.53 -13.39 -1.45
N PRO A 79 -6.59 -13.47 -0.61
CA PRO A 79 -6.92 -14.71 0.11
C PRO A 79 -7.45 -15.82 -0.79
N GLY A 80 -7.69 -15.55 -2.08
CA GLY A 80 -8.19 -16.52 -3.06
C GLY A 80 -9.71 -16.63 -3.12
N ASN A 81 -10.43 -16.16 -2.12
CA ASN A 81 -11.87 -16.14 -2.05
C ASN A 81 -12.38 -14.74 -1.74
N LYS A 82 -13.30 -14.26 -2.57
CA LYS A 82 -13.92 -12.94 -2.45
C LYS A 82 -14.58 -12.70 -1.09
N ASP A 83 -15.20 -13.73 -0.52
CA ASP A 83 -15.90 -13.65 0.76
C ASP A 83 -14.94 -13.51 1.95
N MET A 84 -13.65 -13.82 1.77
CA MET A 84 -12.62 -13.72 2.79
C MET A 84 -11.87 -12.39 2.78
N VAL A 85 -12.09 -11.53 1.78
CA VAL A 85 -11.31 -10.29 1.59
C VAL A 85 -11.43 -9.36 2.79
N GLN A 86 -12.64 -9.11 3.29
CA GLN A 86 -12.84 -8.21 4.41
C GLN A 86 -12.11 -8.69 5.68
N HIS A 87 -12.24 -9.95 6.01
CA HIS A 87 -11.53 -10.55 7.13
C HIS A 87 -10.02 -10.50 6.94
N TYR A 88 -9.54 -10.81 5.75
CA TYR A 88 -8.13 -10.82 5.40
C TYR A 88 -7.47 -9.44 5.58
N VAL A 89 -8.08 -8.37 5.04
CA VAL A 89 -7.51 -7.02 5.10
C VAL A 89 -7.63 -6.37 6.48
N LEU A 90 -8.52 -6.85 7.33
CA LEU A 90 -8.67 -6.36 8.70
C LEU A 90 -7.92 -7.22 9.72
N SER A 91 -7.31 -8.32 9.30
CA SER A 91 -6.52 -9.19 10.16
C SER A 91 -5.10 -8.66 10.34
N ASP A 92 -4.46 -9.05 11.43
CA ASP A 92 -3.02 -8.84 11.60
C ASP A 92 -2.23 -9.66 10.58
N PHE A 93 -1.03 -9.20 10.26
CA PHE A 93 -0.09 -10.00 9.49
C PHE A 93 0.30 -11.28 10.25
N ALA A 94 0.41 -12.39 9.51
CA ALA A 94 0.93 -13.63 10.08
C ALA A 94 2.37 -13.45 10.57
N LYS A 95 2.80 -14.26 11.55
CA LYS A 95 4.17 -14.21 12.06
C LYS A 95 5.21 -14.43 10.95
N SER A 96 4.90 -15.29 9.98
CA SER A 96 5.74 -15.54 8.81
C SER A 96 5.90 -14.31 7.90
N GLU A 97 4.98 -13.36 7.96
CA GLU A 97 4.99 -12.13 7.18
C GLU A 97 5.75 -10.98 7.87
N GLN A 98 5.94 -11.04 9.17
CA GLN A 98 6.54 -9.93 9.94
C GLN A 98 7.91 -9.53 9.42
N ARG A 99 8.72 -10.47 8.96
CA ARG A 99 10.07 -10.19 8.45
C ARG A 99 10.05 -9.28 7.23
N TRP A 100 9.21 -9.59 6.24
CA TRP A 100 9.13 -8.74 5.05
C TRP A 100 8.40 -7.42 5.35
N VAL A 101 7.42 -7.42 6.25
CA VAL A 101 6.70 -6.20 6.63
C VAL A 101 7.64 -5.21 7.29
N GLU A 102 8.42 -5.63 8.29
CA GLU A 102 9.40 -4.78 8.97
C GLU A 102 10.46 -4.25 8.01
N ALA A 103 11.00 -5.13 7.17
CA ALA A 103 11.98 -4.74 6.16
C ALA A 103 11.41 -3.69 5.19
N LEU A 104 10.20 -3.91 4.71
CA LEU A 104 9.55 -2.98 3.78
C LEU A 104 9.27 -1.63 4.42
N VAL A 105 8.77 -1.58 5.65
CA VAL A 105 8.49 -0.34 6.37
C VAL A 105 9.77 0.50 6.50
N ASP A 106 10.88 -0.10 6.89
CA ASP A 106 12.17 0.59 7.00
C ASP A 106 12.64 1.12 5.64
N ILE A 107 12.54 0.30 4.59
CA ILE A 107 12.94 0.67 3.24
C ILE A 107 12.06 1.81 2.68
N LEU A 108 10.76 1.77 2.90
CA LEU A 108 9.86 2.85 2.48
C LEU A 108 10.24 4.16 3.18
N ALA A 109 10.49 4.12 4.48
CA ALA A 109 10.91 5.29 5.25
C ALA A 109 12.24 5.87 4.75
N ASP A 110 13.22 5.02 4.46
CA ASP A 110 14.54 5.43 3.97
C ASP A 110 14.48 6.09 2.58
N ASN A 111 13.47 5.79 1.79
CA ASN A 111 13.34 6.26 0.41
C ASN A 111 12.22 7.29 0.19
N VAL A 112 11.54 7.74 1.24
CA VAL A 112 10.38 8.65 1.11
C VAL A 112 10.73 9.96 0.40
N ASP A 113 11.96 10.42 0.46
CA ASP A 113 12.40 11.65 -0.19
C ASP A 113 12.22 11.63 -1.72
N PHE A 114 12.33 10.45 -2.33
CA PHE A 114 12.03 10.30 -3.76
C PHE A 114 10.58 10.65 -4.08
N LEU A 115 9.65 10.22 -3.23
CA LEU A 115 8.23 10.55 -3.38
C LEU A 115 7.99 12.06 -3.20
N VAL A 116 8.62 12.67 -2.21
CA VAL A 116 8.50 14.10 -1.95
C VAL A 116 9.00 14.92 -3.17
N ARG A 117 10.03 14.45 -3.86
CA ARG A 117 10.53 15.07 -5.07
C ARG A 117 9.76 14.71 -6.35
N GLY A 118 8.73 13.85 -6.25
CA GLY A 118 7.98 13.38 -7.41
C GLY A 118 8.73 12.36 -8.27
N GLU A 119 9.77 11.74 -7.74
CA GLU A 119 10.62 10.76 -8.44
C GLU A 119 10.06 9.33 -8.21
N ASP A 120 8.85 9.07 -8.70
CA ASP A 120 8.10 7.85 -8.42
C ASP A 120 8.78 6.59 -8.94
N ALA A 121 9.35 6.65 -10.15
CA ALA A 121 10.08 5.53 -10.74
C ALA A 121 11.35 5.19 -9.96
N SER A 122 12.09 6.18 -9.50
CA SER A 122 13.28 6.00 -8.66
C SER A 122 12.90 5.40 -7.31
N PHE A 123 11.84 5.90 -6.68
CA PHE A 123 11.32 5.32 -5.44
C PHE A 123 11.01 3.83 -5.60
N GLN A 124 10.20 3.50 -6.60
CA GLN A 124 9.76 2.13 -6.86
C GLN A 124 10.96 1.19 -7.13
N ASN A 125 11.92 1.65 -7.92
CA ASN A 125 13.12 0.87 -8.22
C ASN A 125 14.03 0.67 -7.00
N LYS A 126 14.27 1.73 -6.21
CA LYS A 126 15.07 1.65 -4.98
C LYS A 126 14.46 0.70 -3.96
N VAL A 127 13.15 0.78 -3.76
CA VAL A 127 12.43 -0.13 -2.85
C VAL A 127 12.58 -1.57 -3.32
N HIS A 128 12.37 -1.83 -4.60
CA HIS A 128 12.52 -3.18 -5.17
C HIS A 128 13.93 -3.74 -4.95
N LEU A 129 14.96 -2.99 -5.31
CA LEU A 129 16.35 -3.42 -5.16
C LEU A 129 16.74 -3.66 -3.71
N ALA A 130 16.28 -2.81 -2.78
CA ALA A 130 16.54 -3.00 -1.36
C ALA A 130 15.85 -4.24 -0.79
N MET A 131 14.62 -4.53 -1.23
CA MET A 131 13.91 -5.74 -0.83
C MET A 131 14.60 -7.00 -1.37
N VAL A 132 15.05 -6.99 -2.62
CA VAL A 132 15.83 -8.08 -3.21
C VAL A 132 17.12 -8.32 -2.41
N ALA A 133 17.84 -7.26 -2.06
CA ALA A 133 19.07 -7.35 -1.27
C ALA A 133 18.87 -7.97 0.11
N LYS A 134 17.67 -7.83 0.68
CA LYS A 134 17.28 -8.47 1.95
C LYS A 134 16.70 -9.89 1.79
N GLY A 135 16.65 -10.42 0.57
CA GLY A 135 16.16 -11.76 0.29
C GLY A 135 14.65 -11.86 -0.02
N PHE A 136 13.98 -10.73 -0.22
CA PHE A 136 12.53 -10.67 -0.53
C PHE A 136 12.25 -10.36 -2.01
N GLY A 137 13.06 -10.89 -2.93
CA GLY A 137 12.86 -10.75 -4.38
C GLY A 137 11.87 -11.75 -4.95
N GLU A 138 11.66 -11.68 -6.28
CA GLU A 138 10.69 -12.53 -7.00
C GLU A 138 10.93 -14.05 -6.84
N GLN A 139 12.14 -14.46 -6.56
CA GLN A 139 12.49 -15.87 -6.33
C GLN A 139 11.93 -16.41 -5.00
N ALA A 140 11.73 -15.56 -4.00
CA ALA A 140 11.13 -15.97 -2.73
C ALA A 140 9.63 -16.31 -2.84
N ASN A 141 8.98 -15.86 -3.92
CA ASN A 141 7.57 -16.14 -4.18
C ASN A 141 7.33 -17.51 -4.85
N GLN A 142 8.36 -18.15 -5.41
CA GLN A 142 8.19 -19.47 -6.03
C GLN A 142 8.16 -20.60 -5.01
N ASP A 143 8.80 -20.42 -3.87
CA ASP A 143 8.81 -21.43 -2.80
C ASP A 143 7.51 -21.45 -1.97
N SER A 144 6.75 -20.35 -1.96
CA SER A 144 5.48 -20.27 -1.23
C SER A 144 4.29 -20.90 -1.97
N THR A 145 4.43 -21.17 -3.27
CA THR A 145 3.40 -21.85 -4.07
C THR A 145 3.58 -23.36 -4.13
N GLY A 146 4.70 -23.90 -3.64
CA GLY A 146 5.01 -25.33 -3.67
C GLY A 146 4.42 -26.14 -2.52
N ASP A 147 3.91 -25.55 -1.45
CA ASP A 147 3.44 -26.29 -0.26
C ASP A 147 1.92 -26.17 -0.02
N ARG A 148 1.14 -25.96 -1.07
CA ARG A 148 -0.32 -26.06 -1.00
C ARG A 148 -0.86 -27.32 -1.73
N GLY A 149 -0.03 -28.29 -1.94
CA GLY A 149 -0.36 -29.56 -2.58
C GLY A 149 -0.10 -30.76 -1.69
N GLY A 150 -0.81 -30.87 -0.59
CA GLY A 150 -0.79 -32.03 0.26
C GLY A 150 -2.09 -32.13 1.03
N ALA A 151 -3.07 -32.70 0.41
CA ALA A 151 -4.30 -33.11 1.08
C ALA A 151 -4.03 -34.29 2.00
#